data_18109fd5d801122c9a4aa486897acdab
#
_entry.id   18109fd5d801122c9a4aa486897acdab
#
_cell.length_a   1.000
_cell.length_b   1.000
_cell.length_c   1.000
_cell.angle_alpha   90.00
_cell.angle_beta   90.00
_cell.angle_gamma   90.00
#
_symmetry.space_group_name_H-M   'P 1'
#
loop_
_entity.id
_entity.type
_entity.pdbx_description
1 polymer ?
#
loop_
_entity_poly.entity_id
_entity_poly.type
_entity_poly.pdbx_seq_one_letter_code
_entity_poly.pdbx_strand_id
1 'polypeptide(L)' 'MTDNTTYKVVRLTTEGWTLADDQAVNLTKEQCDALLRNLVEYEGVPPHQLKAVKDNK' A
#
# COMPACT_ATOMS: atom_id res chain seq x y z
N MET A 1 -1.61 24.38 3.92
CA MET A 1 -0.66 23.89 2.91
C MET A 1 -1.08 22.55 2.38
N THR A 2 -0.97 22.35 1.10
CA THR A 2 -1.40 21.12 0.47
C THR A 2 -0.22 20.19 0.31
N ASP A 3 -0.39 18.97 0.79
CA ASP A 3 0.61 17.93 0.60
C ASP A 3 0.11 17.03 -0.52
N ASN A 4 0.84 17.05 -1.64
CA ASN A 4 0.46 16.26 -2.81
C ASN A 4 1.11 14.90 -2.83
N THR A 5 1.71 14.51 -1.70
CA THR A 5 2.34 13.20 -1.62
C THR A 5 1.29 12.12 -1.66
N THR A 6 1.48 11.17 -2.55
CA THR A 6 0.62 10.00 -2.63
C THR A 6 1.44 8.76 -2.35
N TYR A 7 0.75 7.66 -2.13
CA TYR A 7 1.37 6.41 -1.71
C TYR A 7 0.81 5.26 -2.52
N LYS A 8 1.54 4.19 -2.53
CA LYS A 8 1.07 2.92 -3.06
C LYS A 8 1.41 1.83 -2.06
N VAL A 9 0.65 0.76 -2.09
CA VAL A 9 0.87 -0.38 -1.20
C VAL A 9 1.47 -1.50 -2.02
N VAL A 10 2.58 -2.03 -1.53
CA VAL A 10 3.25 -3.15 -2.17
C VAL A 10 3.30 -4.32 -1.18
N ARG A 11 3.36 -5.50 -1.73
CA ARG A 11 3.48 -6.72 -0.93
C ARG A 11 4.68 -7.52 -1.41
N LEU A 12 5.23 -8.28 -0.49
CA LEU A 12 6.38 -9.13 -0.80
C LEU A 12 5.88 -10.43 -1.44
N THR A 13 6.40 -10.71 -2.61
CA THR A 13 6.08 -11.95 -3.34
C THR A 13 7.39 -12.64 -3.71
N THR A 14 7.28 -13.78 -4.36
CA THR A 14 8.46 -14.50 -4.84
C THR A 14 9.26 -13.68 -5.85
N GLU A 15 8.63 -12.70 -6.46
CA GLU A 15 9.30 -11.82 -7.41
C GLU A 15 9.80 -10.53 -6.77
N GLY A 16 9.64 -10.41 -5.46
CA GLY A 16 10.03 -9.21 -4.74
C GLY A 16 8.83 -8.38 -4.37
N TRP A 17 9.03 -7.08 -4.18
CA TRP A 17 7.96 -6.17 -3.80
C TRP A 17 7.18 -5.77 -5.04
N THR A 18 5.91 -6.14 -5.07
CA THR A 18 5.02 -5.81 -6.18
C THR A 18 3.78 -5.12 -5.65
N LEU A 19 3.01 -4.48 -6.54
CA LEU A 19 1.77 -3.84 -6.11
C LEU A 19 0.84 -4.86 -5.49
N ALA A 20 0.25 -4.48 -4.35
CA ALA A 20 -0.70 -5.34 -3.67
C ALA A 20 -2.00 -5.50 -4.45
N ASP A 21 -2.36 -4.44 -5.19
CA ASP A 21 -3.60 -4.42 -5.97
C ASP A 21 -3.42 -3.39 -7.06
N ASP A 22 -4.09 -3.58 -8.18
CA ASP A 22 -4.05 -2.62 -9.28
C ASP A 22 -4.51 -1.23 -8.84
N GLN A 23 -5.38 -1.17 -7.85
CA GLN A 23 -5.90 0.09 -7.35
C GLN A 23 -5.10 0.62 -6.17
N ALA A 24 -4.02 -0.04 -5.79
CA ALA A 24 -3.22 0.35 -4.63
C ALA A 24 -2.17 1.39 -5.01
N VAL A 25 -2.57 2.39 -5.79
CA VAL A 25 -1.69 3.46 -6.24
C VAL A 25 -2.39 4.80 -6.08
N ASN A 26 -1.62 5.85 -6.05
CA ASN A 26 -2.14 7.22 -5.99
C ASN A 26 -3.06 7.41 -4.78
N LEU A 27 -2.68 6.87 -3.66
CA LEU A 27 -3.49 6.87 -2.44
C LEU A 27 -3.04 7.99 -1.52
N THR A 28 -4.00 8.60 -0.81
CA THR A 28 -3.64 9.46 0.30
C THR A 28 -3.13 8.58 1.44
N LYS A 29 -2.50 9.22 2.45
CA LYS A 29 -2.01 8.46 3.58
C LYS A 29 -3.14 7.71 4.28
N GLU A 30 -4.28 8.36 4.43
CA GLU A 30 -5.44 7.74 5.08
C GLU A 30 -5.95 6.55 4.27
N GLN A 31 -6.02 6.70 2.96
CA GLN A 31 -6.44 5.59 2.10
C GLN A 31 -5.45 4.45 2.16
N CYS A 32 -4.17 4.78 2.19
CA CYS A 32 -3.12 3.78 2.28
C CYS A 32 -3.23 2.98 3.57
N ASP A 33 -3.42 3.69 4.69
CA ASP A 33 -3.55 3.03 5.99
C ASP A 33 -4.78 2.12 6.02
N ALA A 34 -5.89 2.58 5.45
CA ALA A 34 -7.11 1.78 5.39
C ALA A 34 -6.91 0.52 4.55
N LEU A 35 -6.22 0.65 3.43
CA LEU A 35 -5.97 -0.50 2.57
C LEU A 35 -5.05 -1.50 3.25
N LEU A 36 -4.00 -1.02 3.92
CA LEU A 36 -3.11 -1.89 4.67
C LEU A 36 -3.88 -2.69 5.72
N ARG A 37 -4.75 -2.01 6.46
CA ARG A 37 -5.56 -2.66 7.47
C ARG A 37 -6.47 -3.72 6.86
N ASN A 38 -7.10 -3.40 5.74
CA ASN A 38 -7.99 -4.35 5.09
C ASN A 38 -7.22 -5.59 4.64
N LEU A 39 -6.04 -5.41 4.07
CA LEU A 39 -5.25 -6.56 3.63
C LEU A 39 -4.85 -7.46 4.79
N VAL A 40 -4.52 -6.86 5.92
CA VAL A 40 -4.14 -7.65 7.09
C VAL A 40 -5.35 -8.35 7.70
N GLU A 41 -6.46 -7.61 7.87
CA GLU A 41 -7.60 -8.13 8.62
C GLU A 41 -8.50 -9.03 7.78
N TYR A 42 -8.68 -8.72 6.50
CA TYR A 42 -9.62 -9.46 5.68
C TYR A 42 -8.95 -10.50 4.79
N GLU A 43 -7.76 -10.21 4.31
CA GLU A 43 -7.07 -11.14 3.43
C GLU A 43 -5.99 -11.95 4.13
N GLY A 44 -5.71 -11.60 5.37
CA GLY A 44 -4.76 -12.37 6.17
C GLY A 44 -3.31 -12.22 5.73
N VAL A 45 -2.98 -11.13 5.04
CA VAL A 45 -1.60 -10.90 4.61
C VAL A 45 -0.79 -10.45 5.83
N PRO A 46 0.35 -11.10 6.11
CA PRO A 46 1.18 -10.68 7.25
C PRO A 46 1.66 -9.24 7.09
N PRO A 47 1.62 -8.44 8.16
CA PRO A 47 2.03 -7.04 8.06
C PRO A 47 3.47 -6.85 7.56
N HIS A 48 4.37 -7.78 7.88
CA HIS A 48 5.76 -7.67 7.46
C HIS A 48 5.93 -7.87 5.95
N GLN A 49 4.89 -8.36 5.28
CA GLN A 49 4.91 -8.55 3.84
C GLN A 49 4.19 -7.43 3.10
N LEU A 50 3.85 -6.36 3.82
CA LEU A 50 3.19 -5.20 3.25
C LEU A 50 3.95 -3.95 3.61
N LYS A 51 3.96 -2.98 2.72
CA LYS A 51 4.48 -1.67 3.08
C LYS A 51 3.91 -0.62 2.14
N ALA A 52 3.90 0.61 2.64
CA ALA A 52 3.50 1.77 1.86
C ALA A 52 4.76 2.48 1.40
N VAL A 53 4.79 2.85 0.14
CA VAL A 53 5.90 3.62 -0.42
C VAL A 53 5.34 4.83 -1.13
N LYS A 54 6.15 5.87 -1.24
CA LYS A 54 5.72 7.08 -1.92
C LYS A 54 5.54 6.80 -3.40
N ASP A 55 4.48 7.36 -3.94
CA ASP A 55 4.10 7.15 -5.33
C ASP A 55 4.00 8.46 -6.09
N ASN A 56 4.63 9.51 -5.60
CA ASN A 56 4.60 10.76 -6.35
C ASN A 56 5.74 10.78 -7.37
N LYS A 57 5.46 11.45 -8.44
CA LYS A 57 6.39 11.51 -9.56
C LYS A 57 7.27 12.74 -9.49
#